data_131aa77e25eb7c3c65f4c4086d469dd2
#
_entry.id   131aa77e25eb7c3c65f4c4086d469dd2
#
_cell.length_a   1.000
_cell.length_b   1.000
_cell.length_c   1.000
_cell.angle_alpha   90.00
_cell.angle_beta   90.00
_cell.angle_gamma   90.00
#
_symmetry.space_group_name_H-M   'P 1'
#
loop_
_entity.id
_entity.type
_entity.pdbx_description
1 polymer ?
#
loop_
_entity_poly.entity_id
_entity_poly.type
_entity_poly.pdbx_seq_one_letter_code
_entity_poly.pdbx_strand_id
1 'polypeptide(L)'
;MIKTFKKLSQRQGLAFLTCVTLFSGCAALGFKQPEPVTVGQVIEMSKEGVPAETIVRKMRDSETVYRLTAAQLAELHDMGVGDQVLDYMQQTYIEAERREQSRDDWGERDMWGVGFW
;
A
#
# COMPACT_ATOMS: atom_id res chain seq x y z
N MET A 1 11.50 -7.36 -63.79
CA MET A 1 11.83 -6.29 -62.84
C MET A 1 10.75 -6.04 -61.77
N ILE A 2 9.61 -6.68 -61.78
CA ILE A 2 8.52 -6.40 -60.81
C ILE A 2 8.53 -7.35 -59.60
N LYS A 3 9.28 -8.45 -59.65
CA LYS A 3 9.30 -9.45 -58.56
C LYS A 3 10.19 -9.10 -57.35
N THR A 4 11.09 -8.15 -57.48
CA THR A 4 12.00 -7.74 -56.41
C THR A 4 11.39 -6.71 -55.45
N PHE A 5 10.44 -5.93 -55.89
CA PHE A 5 9.80 -4.90 -55.08
C PHE A 5 8.85 -5.48 -54.02
N LYS A 6 8.25 -6.63 -54.29
CA LYS A 6 7.28 -7.27 -53.36
C LYS A 6 7.96 -7.88 -52.15
N LYS A 7 9.23 -8.21 -52.23
CA LYS A 7 9.99 -8.85 -51.13
C LYS A 7 10.53 -7.82 -50.12
N LEU A 8 10.72 -6.57 -50.53
CA LEU A 8 11.20 -5.50 -49.65
C LEU A 8 10.06 -4.96 -48.76
N SER A 9 8.84 -4.87 -49.30
CA SER A 9 7.66 -4.41 -48.58
C SER A 9 7.26 -5.38 -47.45
N GLN A 10 7.48 -6.67 -47.66
CA GLN A 10 7.11 -7.69 -46.67
C GLN A 10 8.08 -7.74 -45.47
N ARG A 11 9.35 -7.32 -45.69
CA ARG A 11 10.34 -7.22 -44.58
C ARG A 11 10.14 -5.99 -43.70
N GLN A 12 9.66 -4.91 -44.28
CA GLN A 12 9.38 -3.69 -43.53
C GLN A 12 8.10 -3.82 -42.66
N GLY A 13 7.11 -4.59 -43.13
CA GLY A 13 5.91 -4.87 -42.35
C GLY A 13 6.16 -5.72 -41.10
N LEU A 14 7.11 -6.68 -41.18
CA LEU A 14 7.47 -7.52 -40.04
C LEU A 14 8.28 -6.76 -38.99
N ALA A 15 9.11 -5.80 -39.40
CA ALA A 15 9.89 -4.98 -38.48
C ALA A 15 9.01 -4.00 -37.69
N PHE A 16 7.92 -3.51 -38.28
CA PHE A 16 6.97 -2.64 -37.58
C PHE A 16 6.10 -3.40 -36.58
N LEU A 17 5.74 -4.67 -36.87
CA LEU A 17 4.93 -5.47 -35.97
C LEU A 17 5.68 -5.88 -34.71
N THR A 18 6.98 -6.09 -34.77
CA THR A 18 7.82 -6.46 -33.62
C THR A 18 8.10 -5.28 -32.69
N CYS A 19 8.10 -4.05 -33.17
CA CYS A 19 8.26 -2.87 -32.28
C CYS A 19 7.03 -2.55 -31.42
N VAL A 20 5.82 -2.85 -31.93
CA VAL A 20 4.58 -2.55 -31.18
C VAL A 20 4.36 -3.51 -30.03
N THR A 21 4.87 -4.74 -30.08
CA THR A 21 4.72 -5.73 -29.01
C THR A 21 5.65 -5.50 -27.82
N LEU A 22 6.73 -4.73 -27.98
CA LEU A 22 7.66 -4.43 -26.87
C LEU A 22 7.17 -3.31 -25.94
N PHE A 23 6.21 -2.49 -26.36
CA PHE A 23 5.64 -1.41 -25.53
C PHE A 23 4.49 -1.86 -24.61
N SER A 24 3.95 -3.07 -24.82
CA SER A 24 2.85 -3.59 -23.99
C SER A 24 3.29 -4.17 -22.64
N GLY A 25 4.59 -4.21 -22.35
CA GLY A 25 5.13 -4.86 -21.14
C GLY A 25 5.23 -3.97 -19.90
N CYS A 26 5.05 -2.66 -19.99
CA CYS A 26 5.26 -1.75 -18.85
C CYS A 26 4.00 -1.39 -18.05
N ALA A 27 2.81 -1.87 -18.43
CA ALA A 27 1.57 -1.54 -17.74
C ALA A 27 1.16 -2.55 -16.65
N ALA A 28 1.91 -3.61 -16.42
CA ALA A 28 1.55 -4.68 -15.50
C ALA A 28 2.35 -4.70 -14.19
N LEU A 29 3.23 -3.73 -13.95
CA LEU A 29 3.77 -3.47 -12.62
C LEU A 29 2.84 -2.48 -11.89
N GLY A 30 1.55 -2.76 -11.87
CA GLY A 30 0.66 -2.16 -10.91
C GLY A 30 1.20 -2.55 -9.55
N PHE A 31 1.76 -1.59 -8.81
CA PHE A 31 1.97 -1.72 -7.38
C PHE A 31 0.59 -2.00 -6.79
N LYS A 32 0.28 -3.29 -6.64
CA LYS A 32 -0.92 -3.71 -5.94
C LYS A 32 -0.72 -3.24 -4.52
N GLN A 33 -1.34 -2.12 -4.17
CA GLN A 33 -1.36 -1.70 -2.77
C GLN A 33 -1.90 -2.86 -1.95
N PRO A 34 -1.24 -3.21 -0.86
CA PRO A 34 -1.71 -4.29 -0.01
C PRO A 34 -3.13 -3.95 0.46
N GLU A 35 -4.03 -4.91 0.35
CA GLU A 35 -5.42 -4.74 0.75
C GLU A 35 -5.49 -4.46 2.26
N PRO A 36 -6.18 -3.38 2.70
CA PRO A 36 -6.24 -3.03 4.11
C PRO A 36 -6.94 -4.14 4.90
N VAL A 37 -6.35 -4.51 6.04
CA VAL A 37 -6.94 -5.49 6.95
C VAL A 37 -8.02 -4.80 7.80
N THR A 38 -9.26 -5.22 7.65
CA THR A 38 -10.39 -4.65 8.40
C THR A 38 -10.46 -5.17 9.83
N VAL A 39 -11.09 -4.42 10.73
CA VAL A 39 -11.34 -4.84 12.12
C VAL A 39 -12.11 -6.16 12.17
N GLY A 40 -13.09 -6.34 11.29
CA GLY A 40 -13.85 -7.59 11.17
C GLY A 40 -12.96 -8.81 10.86
N GLN A 41 -12.01 -8.66 9.94
CA GLN A 41 -11.04 -9.72 9.63
C GLN A 41 -10.12 -10.04 10.81
N VAL A 42 -9.74 -9.04 11.61
CA VAL A 42 -8.93 -9.26 12.82
C VAL A 42 -9.72 -10.09 13.85
N ILE A 43 -11.00 -9.76 14.08
CA ILE A 43 -11.89 -10.52 14.97
C ILE A 43 -12.02 -11.97 14.47
N GLU A 44 -12.24 -12.17 13.20
CA GLU A 44 -12.40 -13.50 12.60
C GLU A 44 -11.13 -14.34 12.76
N MET A 45 -9.96 -13.80 12.42
CA MET A 45 -8.67 -14.47 12.62
C MET A 45 -8.42 -14.81 14.11
N SER A 46 -8.81 -13.92 15.02
CA SER A 46 -8.68 -14.16 16.46
C SER A 46 -9.59 -15.31 16.93
N LYS A 47 -10.83 -15.38 16.44
CA LYS A 47 -11.77 -16.46 16.73
C LYS A 47 -11.33 -17.80 16.14
N GLU A 48 -10.66 -17.79 15.00
CA GLU A 48 -10.08 -18.98 14.38
C GLU A 48 -8.81 -19.47 15.09
N GLY A 49 -8.32 -18.73 16.09
CA GLY A 49 -7.13 -19.09 16.86
C GLY A 49 -5.81 -18.82 16.10
N VAL A 50 -5.83 -17.90 15.14
CA VAL A 50 -4.60 -17.47 14.45
C VAL A 50 -3.66 -16.81 15.46
N PRO A 51 -2.37 -17.18 15.51
CA PRO A 51 -1.41 -16.56 16.44
C PRO A 51 -1.35 -15.04 16.28
N ALA A 52 -1.33 -14.31 17.40
CA ALA A 52 -1.30 -12.85 17.44
C ALA A 52 -0.17 -12.26 16.58
N GLU A 53 1.01 -12.88 16.59
CA GLU A 53 2.15 -12.45 15.74
C GLU A 53 1.84 -12.51 14.24
N THR A 54 1.07 -13.50 13.80
CA THR A 54 0.67 -13.66 12.41
C THR A 54 -0.33 -12.58 12.02
N ILE A 55 -1.28 -12.27 12.91
CA ILE A 55 -2.26 -11.19 12.71
C ILE A 55 -1.53 -9.84 12.61
N VAL A 56 -0.64 -9.53 13.57
CA VAL A 56 0.17 -8.31 13.58
C VAL A 56 1.02 -8.17 12.33
N ARG A 57 1.65 -9.26 11.88
CA ARG A 57 2.43 -9.24 10.62
C ARG A 57 1.56 -8.87 9.42
N LYS A 58 0.38 -9.49 9.30
CA LYS A 58 -0.57 -9.19 8.20
C LYS A 58 -1.05 -7.75 8.24
N MET A 59 -1.32 -7.20 9.44
CA MET A 59 -1.69 -5.80 9.63
C MET A 59 -0.54 -4.85 9.25
N ARG A 60 0.69 -5.20 9.59
CA ARG A 60 1.89 -4.45 9.24
C ARG A 60 2.11 -4.43 7.73
N ASP A 61 2.00 -5.57 7.07
CA ASP A 61 2.19 -5.71 5.63
C ASP A 61 1.13 -4.94 4.84
N SER A 62 -0.05 -4.72 5.42
CA SER A 62 -1.14 -3.92 4.82
C SER A 62 -1.02 -2.42 5.10
N GLU A 63 -0.10 -2.00 5.96
CA GLU A 63 0.08 -0.59 6.40
C GLU A 63 -1.22 0.09 6.87
N THR A 64 -2.17 -0.69 7.38
CA THR A 64 -3.47 -0.20 7.81
C THR A 64 -3.35 0.57 9.13
N VAL A 65 -3.92 1.77 9.17
CA VAL A 65 -4.02 2.59 10.39
C VAL A 65 -5.39 2.39 11.03
N TYR A 66 -5.42 2.03 12.31
CA TYR A 66 -6.65 1.81 13.05
C TYR A 66 -6.94 2.99 13.98
N ARG A 67 -8.00 3.75 13.68
CA ARG A 67 -8.47 4.86 14.52
C ARG A 67 -9.60 4.38 15.43
N LEU A 68 -9.22 3.77 16.55
CA LEU A 68 -10.15 3.17 17.51
C LEU A 68 -10.18 3.96 18.81
N THR A 69 -11.36 4.10 19.39
CA THR A 69 -11.53 4.65 20.73
C THR A 69 -11.22 3.60 21.81
N ALA A 70 -10.97 4.04 23.04
CA ALA A 70 -10.74 3.12 24.16
C ALA A 70 -11.91 2.15 24.38
N ALA A 71 -13.16 2.61 24.18
CA ALA A 71 -14.34 1.77 24.27
C ALA A 71 -14.36 0.66 23.20
N GLN A 72 -13.99 1.00 21.96
CA GLN A 72 -13.90 0.02 20.88
C GLN A 72 -12.79 -1.00 21.09
N LEU A 73 -11.66 -0.59 21.67
CA LEU A 73 -10.58 -1.51 22.03
C LEU A 73 -11.03 -2.48 23.13
N ALA A 74 -11.76 -2.01 24.15
CA ALA A 74 -12.33 -2.87 25.18
C ALA A 74 -13.34 -3.87 24.59
N GLU A 75 -14.18 -3.44 23.66
CA GLU A 75 -15.11 -4.32 22.96
C GLU A 75 -14.39 -5.40 22.14
N LEU A 76 -13.31 -5.05 21.45
CA LEU A 76 -12.49 -6.00 20.70
C LEU A 76 -11.82 -7.03 21.63
N HIS A 77 -11.35 -6.60 22.80
CA HIS A 77 -10.83 -7.49 23.82
C HIS A 77 -11.89 -8.50 24.28
N ASP A 78 -13.10 -8.04 24.55
CA ASP A 78 -14.23 -8.90 24.94
C ASP A 78 -14.64 -9.89 23.82
N MET A 79 -14.40 -9.52 22.55
CA MET A 79 -14.60 -10.42 21.41
C MET A 79 -13.48 -11.44 21.21
N GLY A 80 -12.43 -11.41 22.05
CA GLY A 80 -11.33 -12.38 22.04
C GLY A 80 -10.12 -11.96 21.21
N VAL A 81 -10.01 -10.69 20.87
CA VAL A 81 -8.79 -10.16 20.24
C VAL A 81 -7.69 -10.03 21.30
N GLY A 82 -6.53 -10.63 21.06
CA GLY A 82 -5.42 -10.63 22.01
C GLY A 82 -4.79 -9.25 22.22
N ASP A 83 -4.28 -8.99 23.43
CA ASP A 83 -3.67 -7.72 23.83
C ASP A 83 -2.58 -7.25 22.87
N GLN A 84 -1.72 -8.14 22.40
CA GLN A 84 -0.65 -7.83 21.44
C GLN A 84 -1.19 -7.24 20.13
N VAL A 85 -2.36 -7.69 19.68
CA VAL A 85 -3.01 -7.18 18.46
C VAL A 85 -3.60 -5.80 18.73
N LEU A 86 -4.24 -5.62 19.89
CA LEU A 86 -4.82 -4.36 20.32
C LEU A 86 -3.75 -3.27 20.51
N ASP A 87 -2.63 -3.61 21.13
CA ASP A 87 -1.48 -2.72 21.29
C ASP A 87 -0.93 -2.26 19.95
N TYR A 88 -0.81 -3.18 18.98
CA TYR A 88 -0.39 -2.84 17.64
C TYR A 88 -1.37 -1.90 16.94
N MET A 89 -2.69 -2.14 17.08
CA MET A 89 -3.71 -1.24 16.53
C MET A 89 -3.58 0.18 17.08
N GLN A 90 -3.41 0.33 18.41
CA GLN A 90 -3.16 1.63 19.04
C GLN A 90 -1.87 2.29 18.53
N GLN A 91 -0.80 1.53 18.40
CA GLN A 91 0.48 2.04 17.95
C GLN A 91 0.38 2.62 16.52
N THR A 92 -0.39 1.99 15.62
CA THR A 92 -0.58 2.50 14.25
C THR A 92 -1.21 3.89 14.24
N TYR A 93 -2.17 4.15 15.13
CA TYR A 93 -2.79 5.46 15.29
C TYR A 93 -1.81 6.52 15.80
N ILE A 94 -1.08 6.20 16.88
CA ILE A 94 -0.10 7.11 17.49
C ILE A 94 1.00 7.48 16.50
N GLU A 95 1.48 6.52 15.71
CA GLU A 95 2.48 6.77 14.69
C GLU A 95 1.95 7.62 13.54
N ALA A 96 0.69 7.42 13.13
CA ALA A 96 0.05 8.25 12.11
C ALA A 96 -0.07 9.71 12.57
N GLU A 97 -0.56 9.97 13.79
CA GLU A 97 -0.65 11.31 14.38
C GLU A 97 0.73 11.99 14.47
N ARG A 98 1.76 11.24 14.89
CA ARG A 98 3.12 11.76 14.96
C ARG A 98 3.67 12.15 13.58
N ARG A 99 3.35 11.39 12.54
CA ARG A 99 3.75 11.72 11.16
C ARG A 99 3.05 12.96 10.65
N GLU A 100 1.77 13.14 10.97
CA GLU A 100 1.00 14.34 10.62
C GLU A 100 1.59 15.59 11.30
N GLN A 101 1.84 15.55 12.60
CA GLN A 101 2.49 16.65 13.34
C GLN A 101 3.85 17.02 12.77
N SER A 102 4.67 16.02 12.40
CA SER A 102 5.98 16.28 11.81
C SER A 102 5.90 16.99 10.47
N ARG A 103 4.87 16.73 9.67
CA ARG A 103 4.67 17.41 8.37
C ARG A 103 4.30 18.88 8.57
N ASP A 104 3.47 19.18 9.55
CA ASP A 104 3.06 20.55 9.87
C ASP A 104 4.25 21.37 10.36
N ASP A 105 5.11 20.81 11.20
CA ASP A 105 6.34 21.47 11.68
C ASP A 105 7.33 21.81 10.55
N TRP A 106 7.43 20.96 9.53
CA TRP A 106 8.29 21.25 8.37
C TRP A 106 7.70 22.36 7.49
N GLY A 107 6.39 22.39 7.30
CA GLY A 107 5.70 23.41 6.52
C GLY A 107 5.82 24.82 7.13
N GLU A 108 5.77 24.94 8.46
CA GLU A 108 5.95 26.22 9.15
C GLU A 108 7.41 26.70 9.11
N ARG A 109 8.37 25.80 9.21
CA ARG A 109 9.79 26.16 9.22
C ARG A 109 10.28 26.69 7.89
N ASP A 110 9.78 26.20 6.77
CA ASP A 110 10.10 26.70 5.44
C ASP A 110 9.46 28.05 5.13
N MET A 111 8.31 28.37 5.74
CA MET A 111 7.62 29.65 5.53
C MET A 111 8.30 30.80 6.25
N TRP A 112 9.03 30.57 7.35
CA TRP A 112 9.74 31.59 8.12
C TRP A 112 11.24 31.70 7.77
N GLY A 113 11.77 30.72 7.02
CA GLY A 113 13.20 30.63 6.68
C GLY A 113 13.64 31.47 5.48
N VAL A 114 12.75 32.08 4.71
CA VAL A 114 13.09 32.79 3.44
C VAL A 114 12.96 34.31 3.57
N GLY A 115 13.12 34.84 4.70
CA GLY A 115 12.95 36.27 4.81
C GLY A 115 13.82 36.99 5.80
N PHE A 116 15.15 36.95 5.65
CA PHE A 116 16.01 38.01 6.23
C PHE A 116 17.48 37.73 5.87
N TRP A 117 17.87 38.15 4.66
CA TRP A 117 19.26 38.58 4.38
C TRP A 117 19.22 39.74 3.42
#